data_fbfba19bb31e8b16090e45835287b2b8
#
_entry.id   fbfba19bb31e8b16090e45835287b2b8
#
_cell.length_a   1.000
_cell.length_b   1.000
_cell.length_c   1.000
_cell.angle_alpha   90.00
_cell.angle_beta   90.00
_cell.angle_gamma   90.00
#
_symmetry.space_group_name_H-M   'P 1'
#
loop_
_entity.id
_entity.type
_entity.pdbx_description
1 polymer ?
#
loop_
_entity_poly.entity_id
_entity_poly.type
_entity_poly.pdbx_seq_one_letter_code
_entity_poly.pdbx_strand_id
1 'polypeptide(L)'
;MDASDAILSRRSVRVFKEDPVDGKDLEKILKSGLAGPSACNRRPVELIVIEDKAVMASLLPKRLEAKPLSSAPLAVVVTVDTSKAIRRAPLYWAC
;
A
#
# COMPACT_ATOMS: atom_id res chain seq x y z
N MET A 1 7.19 2.85 20.34
CA MET A 1 5.99 3.66 20.01
C MET A 1 4.77 2.78 20.17
N ASP A 2 3.80 3.19 20.95
CA ASP A 2 2.55 2.44 21.06
C ASP A 2 1.57 2.79 19.92
N ALA A 3 0.47 2.06 19.84
CA ALA A 3 -0.50 2.24 18.75
C ALA A 3 -1.15 3.62 18.75
N SER A 4 -1.45 4.18 19.93
CA SER A 4 -2.03 5.52 20.05
C SER A 4 -1.08 6.58 19.54
N ASP A 5 0.20 6.49 19.89
CA ASP A 5 1.22 7.42 19.40
C ASP A 5 1.36 7.35 17.88
N ALA A 6 1.35 6.16 17.31
CA ALA A 6 1.41 5.97 15.87
C ALA A 6 0.24 6.64 15.15
N ILE A 7 -0.97 6.46 15.68
CA ILE A 7 -2.19 7.05 15.11
C ILE A 7 -2.15 8.57 15.19
N LEU A 8 -1.80 9.11 16.36
CA LEU A 8 -1.86 10.56 16.61
C LEU A 8 -0.72 11.32 15.95
N SER A 9 0.44 10.70 15.78
CA SER A 9 1.62 11.35 15.19
C SER A 9 1.76 11.17 13.69
N ARG A 10 0.96 10.28 13.07
CA ARG A 10 1.07 10.07 11.63
C ARG A 10 0.78 11.33 10.83
N ARG A 11 1.42 11.45 9.70
CA ARG A 11 1.13 12.49 8.71
C ARG A 11 1.28 11.91 7.31
N SER A 12 0.64 12.52 6.35
CA SER A 12 0.83 12.16 4.95
C SER A 12 2.13 12.74 4.43
N VAL A 13 3.07 11.89 4.08
CA VAL A 13 4.35 12.28 3.50
C VAL A 13 4.24 12.17 1.99
N ARG A 14 4.61 13.24 1.27
CA ARG A 14 4.50 13.31 -0.19
C ARG A 14 5.82 13.48 -0.91
N VAL A 15 6.90 13.71 -0.17
CA VAL A 15 8.26 13.76 -0.70
C VAL A 15 9.08 12.77 0.11
N PHE A 16 9.73 11.84 -0.56
CA PHE A 16 10.45 10.74 0.07
C PHE A 16 11.94 10.83 -0.18
N LYS A 17 12.73 10.24 0.72
CA LYS A 17 14.15 10.01 0.51
C LYS A 17 14.34 8.95 -0.57
N GLU A 18 15.45 9.01 -1.30
CA GLU A 18 15.80 8.03 -2.32
C GLU A 18 16.40 6.75 -1.74
N ASP A 19 16.69 6.71 -0.45
CA ASP A 19 17.32 5.58 0.21
C ASP A 19 16.44 4.32 0.04
N PRO A 20 17.05 3.17 -0.32
CA PRO A 20 16.30 1.93 -0.44
C PRO A 20 15.67 1.53 0.89
N VAL A 21 14.50 0.90 0.83
CA VAL A 21 13.84 0.35 2.01
C VAL A 21 14.51 -0.97 2.37
N ASP A 22 14.88 -1.14 3.65
CA ASP A 22 15.44 -2.39 4.14
C ASP A 22 14.43 -3.53 3.94
N GLY A 23 14.90 -4.68 3.44
CA GLY A 23 14.04 -5.84 3.20
C GLY A 23 13.30 -6.32 4.45
N LYS A 24 13.90 -6.22 5.62
CA LYS A 24 13.23 -6.58 6.89
C LYS A 24 12.11 -5.62 7.22
N ASP A 25 12.31 -4.33 6.99
CA ASP A 25 11.27 -3.33 7.21
C ASP A 25 10.14 -3.48 6.22
N LEU A 26 10.46 -3.75 4.96
CA LEU A 26 9.46 -4.02 3.92
C LEU A 26 8.60 -5.23 4.28
N GLU A 27 9.22 -6.32 4.76
CA GLU A 27 8.51 -7.51 5.19
C GLU A 27 7.52 -7.20 6.32
N LYS A 28 7.94 -6.42 7.32
CA LYS A 28 7.06 -6.00 8.42
C LYS A 28 5.88 -5.16 7.92
N ILE A 29 6.14 -4.24 7.01
CA ILE A 29 5.11 -3.39 6.43
C ILE A 29 4.07 -4.23 5.69
N LEU A 30 4.51 -5.17 4.86
CA LEU A 30 3.62 -6.03 4.08
C LEU A 30 2.79 -6.94 4.99
N LYS A 31 3.41 -7.54 5.99
CA LYS A 31 2.69 -8.37 6.99
C LYS A 31 1.65 -7.56 7.74
N SER A 32 1.98 -6.34 8.14
CA SER A 32 1.05 -5.45 8.84
C SER A 32 -0.16 -5.10 7.96
N GLY A 33 0.09 -4.82 6.69
CA GLY A 33 -0.98 -4.53 5.73
C GLY A 33 -1.92 -5.73 5.51
N LEU A 34 -1.36 -6.94 5.43
CA LEU A 34 -2.14 -8.16 5.21
C LEU A 34 -2.85 -8.64 6.49
N ALA A 35 -2.46 -8.15 7.67
CA ALA A 35 -3.08 -8.52 8.94
C ALA A 35 -4.44 -7.83 9.16
N GLY A 36 -4.80 -6.86 8.33
CA GLY A 36 -6.09 -6.19 8.41
C GLY A 36 -7.26 -7.17 8.21
N PRO A 37 -8.43 -6.87 8.81
CA PRO A 37 -9.59 -7.73 8.65
C PRO A 37 -10.15 -7.68 7.24
N SER A 38 -10.86 -8.71 6.85
CA SER A 38 -11.63 -8.73 5.61
C SER A 38 -13.03 -9.30 5.87
N ALA A 39 -13.97 -8.95 5.01
CA ALA A 39 -15.34 -9.44 5.13
C ALA A 39 -15.35 -10.96 5.06
N CYS A 40 -15.93 -11.62 6.07
CA CYS A 40 -15.98 -13.07 6.23
C CYS A 40 -14.60 -13.75 6.17
N ASN A 41 -13.53 -13.02 6.52
CA ASN A 41 -12.14 -13.50 6.49
C ASN A 41 -11.73 -14.11 5.13
N ARG A 42 -12.27 -13.57 4.05
CA ARG A 42 -12.00 -14.06 2.69
C ARG A 42 -10.64 -13.67 2.13
N ARG A 43 -10.00 -12.66 2.74
CA ARG A 43 -8.64 -12.22 2.40
C ARG A 43 -8.47 -11.92 0.91
N PRO A 44 -9.27 -11.01 0.33
CA PRO A 44 -9.21 -10.72 -1.10
C PRO A 44 -8.06 -9.80 -1.50
N VAL A 45 -7.38 -9.19 -0.53
CA VAL A 45 -6.34 -8.19 -0.79
C VAL A 45 -5.01 -8.85 -1.10
N GLU A 46 -4.37 -8.41 -2.17
CA GLU A 46 -3.01 -8.79 -2.54
C GLU A 46 -2.16 -7.52 -2.67
N LEU A 47 -0.88 -7.63 -2.34
CA LEU A 47 0.06 -6.53 -2.40
C LEU A 47 1.12 -6.79 -3.46
N ILE A 48 1.35 -5.81 -4.33
CA ILE A 48 2.38 -5.86 -5.35
C ILE A 48 3.42 -4.80 -5.03
N VAL A 49 4.67 -5.21 -4.85
CA VAL A 49 5.78 -4.29 -4.59
C VAL A 49 6.45 -3.92 -5.90
N ILE A 50 6.59 -2.62 -6.14
CA ILE A 50 7.25 -2.09 -7.32
C ILE A 50 8.49 -1.31 -6.86
N GLU A 51 9.67 -1.76 -7.30
CA GLU A 51 10.94 -1.09 -7.02
C GLU A 51 11.55 -0.47 -8.28
N ASP A 52 11.09 -0.89 -9.46
CA ASP A 52 11.58 -0.38 -10.74
C ASP A 52 11.10 1.05 -10.97
N LYS A 53 12.05 1.98 -11.06
CA LYS A 53 11.77 3.40 -11.28
C LYS A 53 11.04 3.65 -12.60
N ALA A 54 11.34 2.90 -13.65
CA ALA A 54 10.68 3.06 -14.94
C ALA A 54 9.21 2.68 -14.86
N VAL A 55 8.88 1.60 -14.14
CA VAL A 55 7.49 1.19 -13.92
C VAL A 55 6.75 2.24 -13.09
N MET A 56 7.38 2.75 -12.01
CA MET A 56 6.78 3.80 -11.19
C MET A 56 6.52 5.07 -11.99
N ALA A 57 7.48 5.48 -12.82
CA ALA A 57 7.34 6.66 -13.67
C ALA A 57 6.19 6.51 -14.68
N SER A 58 5.91 5.31 -15.15
CA SER A 58 4.80 5.06 -16.08
C SER A 58 3.43 5.30 -15.46
N LEU A 59 3.33 5.28 -14.13
CA LEU A 59 2.07 5.54 -13.42
C LEU A 59 1.79 7.02 -13.20
N LEU A 60 2.83 7.87 -13.24
CA LEU A 60 2.71 9.30 -12.93
C LEU A 60 1.80 10.08 -13.89
N PRO A 61 1.90 9.92 -15.21
CA PRO A 61 1.09 10.72 -16.14
C PRO A 61 -0.40 10.45 -16.08
N LYS A 62 -0.80 9.36 -15.44
CA LYS A 62 -2.19 8.90 -15.44
C LYS A 62 -2.99 9.42 -14.25
N ARG A 63 -2.30 9.82 -13.16
CA ARG A 63 -2.97 10.26 -11.93
C ARG A 63 -2.15 11.33 -11.22
N LEU A 64 -2.82 12.41 -10.83
CA LEU A 64 -2.19 13.47 -10.03
C LEU A 64 -1.83 12.97 -8.63
N GLU A 65 -2.63 12.06 -8.07
CA GLU A 65 -2.39 11.47 -6.75
C GLU A 65 -1.14 10.60 -6.71
N ALA A 66 -0.64 10.18 -7.86
CA ALA A 66 0.57 9.38 -7.96
C ALA A 66 1.86 10.22 -7.95
N LYS A 67 1.74 11.54 -7.85
CA LYS A 67 2.90 12.46 -7.84
C LYS A 67 3.98 12.09 -6.81
N PRO A 68 3.65 11.63 -5.59
CA PRO A 68 4.66 11.18 -4.63
C PRO A 68 5.57 10.06 -5.12
N LEU A 69 5.16 9.29 -6.14
CA LEU A 69 5.97 8.22 -6.72
C LEU A 69 7.24 8.72 -7.39
N SER A 70 7.32 10.02 -7.72
CA SER A 70 8.52 10.59 -8.33
C SER A 70 9.74 10.54 -7.42
N SER A 71 9.55 10.57 -6.10
CA SER A 71 10.63 10.54 -5.12
C SER A 71 10.71 9.24 -4.31
N ALA A 72 9.65 8.44 -4.30
CA ALA A 72 9.60 7.22 -3.49
C ALA A 72 10.58 6.15 -4.00
N PRO A 73 11.28 5.43 -3.10
CA PRO A 73 12.18 4.34 -3.50
C PRO A 73 11.44 3.08 -3.95
N LEU A 74 10.21 2.89 -3.48
CA LEU A 74 9.34 1.81 -3.92
C LEU A 74 7.87 2.21 -3.76
N ALA A 75 7.00 1.44 -4.38
CA ALA A 75 5.56 1.60 -4.25
C ALA A 75 4.92 0.24 -3.97
N VAL A 76 3.82 0.25 -3.24
CA VAL A 76 3.00 -0.94 -3.01
C VAL A 76 1.65 -0.70 -3.65
N VAL A 77 1.28 -1.57 -4.57
CA VAL A 77 -0.05 -1.56 -5.20
C VAL A 77 -0.94 -2.52 -4.45
N VAL A 78 -2.07 -2.02 -3.97
CA VAL A 78 -3.07 -2.83 -3.30
C VAL A 78 -4.09 -3.28 -4.34
N THR A 79 -4.25 -4.58 -4.49
CA THR A 79 -5.20 -5.18 -5.42
C THR A 79 -6.22 -6.03 -4.68
N VAL A 80 -7.37 -6.23 -5.30
CA VAL A 80 -8.45 -7.03 -4.74
C VAL A 80 -8.80 -8.14 -5.72
N ASP A 81 -8.76 -9.39 -5.24
CA ASP A 81 -9.25 -10.53 -5.98
C ASP A 81 -10.78 -10.58 -5.84
N THR A 82 -11.48 -10.16 -6.88
CA THR A 82 -12.94 -10.08 -6.84
C THR A 82 -13.63 -11.43 -6.74
N SER A 83 -12.94 -12.53 -7.05
CA SER A 83 -13.47 -13.87 -6.86
C SER A 83 -13.58 -14.26 -5.38
N LYS A 84 -12.75 -13.68 -4.52
CA LYS A 84 -12.75 -13.90 -3.07
C LYS A 84 -13.55 -12.87 -2.30
N ALA A 85 -13.78 -11.69 -2.88
CA ALA A 85 -14.46 -10.59 -2.21
C ALA A 85 -15.97 -10.82 -2.13
N ILE A 86 -16.63 -10.18 -1.14
CA ILE A 86 -18.07 -10.16 -1.03
C ILE A 86 -18.62 -9.10 -1.98
N ARG A 87 -19.39 -9.51 -2.97
CA ARG A 87 -19.87 -8.64 -4.06
C ARG A 87 -20.90 -7.59 -3.63
N ARG A 88 -21.53 -7.77 -2.47
CA ARG A 88 -22.62 -6.89 -2.01
C ARG A 88 -22.17 -5.48 -1.64
N ALA A 89 -20.91 -5.28 -1.37
CA ALA A 89 -20.38 -3.99 -0.94
C ALA A 89 -19.03 -3.72 -1.63
N PRO A 90 -19.05 -3.41 -2.93
CA PRO A 90 -17.81 -3.24 -3.70
C PRO A 90 -16.89 -2.15 -3.16
N LEU A 91 -17.43 -1.15 -2.46
CA LEU A 91 -16.64 -0.08 -1.86
C LEU A 91 -15.81 -0.54 -0.66
N TYR A 92 -16.10 -1.72 -0.11
CA TYR A 92 -15.44 -2.26 1.08
C TYR A 92 -14.59 -3.49 0.80
N TRP A 93 -14.34 -3.81 -0.46
CA TRP A 93 -13.58 -5.02 -0.83
C TRP A 93 -12.18 -5.04 -0.23
N ALA A 94 -11.55 -3.91 -0.08
CA ALA A 94 -10.18 -3.80 0.41
C ALA A 94 -10.07 -3.62 1.93
N CYS A 95 -11.16 -3.64 2.62
CA CYS A 95 -11.17 -3.51 4.08
C CYS A 95 -10.77 -4.80 4.80
#